data_f17d0cffd2bbe7a517dd06649020167f
#
_entry.id   f17d0cffd2bbe7a517dd06649020167f
#
_cell.length_a   1.000
_cell.length_b   1.000
_cell.length_c   1.000
_cell.angle_alpha   90.00
_cell.angle_beta   90.00
_cell.angle_gamma   90.00
#
_symmetry.space_group_name_H-M   'P 1'
#
loop_
_entity.id
_entity.type
_entity.pdbx_description
1 polymer ?
#
loop_
_entity_poly.entity_id
_entity_poly.type
_entity_poly.pdbx_seq_one_letter_code
_entity_poly.pdbx_strand_id
1 'polypeptide(L)'
;REYVASQSTNYEKTMELLKDVEEIPSLQELSVDEVIHFKHPLYPKKLLSMKKNKPLLLWYVGNLNIGKSIAVVGSRKMIPETAEVVDKFVEVVSSLNFSIVSGLANGVDEKAHISALENNAKTVAVLPSSLDNILPVSNKGLANEIVEQGGLLLTEYPPGSPKNLKTVII
;
A
#
# COMPACT_ATOMS: atom_id res chain seq x y z
N ARG A 1 -16.22 10.97 -11.59
CA ARG A 1 -15.08 11.94 -11.54
C ARG A 1 -13.81 11.27 -10.98
N GLU A 2 -13.91 10.49 -9.91
CA GLU A 2 -12.78 9.76 -9.29
C GLU A 2 -12.18 8.71 -10.22
N TYR A 3 -13.02 7.95 -10.92
CA TYR A 3 -12.59 6.96 -11.90
C TYR A 3 -11.80 7.60 -13.06
N VAL A 4 -12.18 8.79 -13.50
CA VAL A 4 -11.45 9.54 -14.54
C VAL A 4 -10.07 9.98 -14.05
N ALA A 5 -9.96 10.43 -12.80
CA ALA A 5 -8.69 10.83 -12.22
C ALA A 5 -7.71 9.67 -12.10
N SER A 6 -8.18 8.46 -11.75
CA SER A 6 -7.36 7.25 -11.65
C SER A 6 -6.93 6.68 -13.00
N GLN A 7 -7.69 6.96 -14.08
CA GLN A 7 -7.40 6.51 -15.45
C GLN A 7 -6.60 7.54 -16.27
N SER A 8 -6.41 8.75 -15.74
CA SER A 8 -5.72 9.80 -16.48
C SER A 8 -4.21 9.54 -16.49
N THR A 9 -3.69 9.14 -17.64
CA THR A 9 -2.23 9.09 -17.89
C THR A 9 -1.61 10.48 -18.06
N ASN A 10 -2.43 11.54 -18.12
CA ASN A 10 -2.01 12.90 -18.24
C ASN A 10 -2.18 13.66 -16.92
N TYR A 11 -1.12 13.71 -16.13
CA TYR A 11 -1.04 14.42 -14.85
C TYR A 11 -1.53 15.88 -14.94
N GLU A 12 -1.17 16.60 -16.00
CA GLU A 12 -1.51 18.02 -16.18
C GLU A 12 -3.03 18.20 -16.35
N LYS A 13 -3.66 17.37 -17.17
CA LYS A 13 -5.11 17.39 -17.39
C LYS A 13 -5.87 17.00 -16.11
N THR A 14 -5.36 16.04 -15.36
CA THR A 14 -5.97 15.65 -14.08
C THR A 14 -5.83 16.77 -13.05
N MET A 15 -4.68 17.45 -13.00
CA MET A 15 -4.47 18.59 -12.10
C MET A 15 -5.34 19.80 -12.50
N GLU A 16 -5.59 20.00 -13.79
CA GLU A 16 -6.51 21.04 -14.27
C GLU A 16 -7.95 20.75 -13.85
N LEU A 17 -8.40 19.51 -13.98
CA LEU A 17 -9.72 19.05 -13.51
C LEU A 17 -9.89 19.16 -11.99
N LEU A 18 -8.79 19.05 -11.22
CA LEU A 18 -8.81 19.14 -9.76
C LEU A 18 -8.68 20.59 -9.24
N LYS A 19 -8.30 21.56 -10.08
CA LYS A 19 -8.20 22.98 -9.68
C LYS A 19 -9.53 23.58 -9.26
N ASP A 20 -10.61 23.16 -9.91
CA ASP A 20 -11.97 23.66 -9.68
C ASP A 20 -12.72 22.87 -8.62
N VAL A 21 -12.08 21.86 -7.99
CA VAL A 21 -12.67 21.08 -6.92
C VAL A 21 -12.32 21.75 -5.59
N GLU A 22 -13.11 22.74 -5.20
CA GLU A 22 -13.00 23.39 -3.88
C GLU A 22 -13.41 22.46 -2.74
N GLU A 23 -14.33 21.52 -2.99
CA GLU A 23 -14.71 20.44 -2.08
C GLU A 23 -14.72 19.12 -2.84
N ILE A 24 -13.93 18.14 -2.41
CA ILE A 24 -14.18 16.75 -2.75
C ILE A 24 -15.46 16.40 -2.00
N PRO A 25 -16.58 16.05 -2.72
CA PRO A 25 -17.80 15.65 -2.05
C PRO A 25 -17.46 14.63 -0.97
N SER A 26 -18.01 14.78 0.21
CA SER A 26 -17.74 13.91 1.34
C SER A 26 -17.95 12.46 0.89
N LEU A 27 -16.91 11.66 0.94
CA LEU A 27 -16.91 10.24 0.59
C LEU A 27 -17.81 9.39 1.51
N GLN A 28 -18.70 10.03 2.28
CA GLN A 28 -19.64 9.41 3.21
C GLN A 28 -20.65 8.46 2.56
N GLU A 29 -20.79 8.46 1.25
CA GLU A 29 -21.68 7.53 0.53
C GLU A 29 -20.99 6.26 0.03
N LEU A 30 -19.65 6.19 0.05
CA LEU A 30 -18.92 4.99 -0.25
C LEU A 30 -18.61 4.27 1.06
N SER A 31 -19.35 3.22 1.35
CA SER A 31 -19.17 2.34 2.52
C SER A 31 -17.87 1.52 2.44
N VAL A 32 -16.80 2.06 1.88
CA VAL A 32 -15.58 1.33 1.57
C VAL A 32 -14.39 2.25 1.70
N ASP A 33 -13.42 1.80 2.46
CA ASP A 33 -12.03 2.19 2.41
C ASP A 33 -11.79 3.71 2.42
N GLU A 34 -11.10 4.16 3.40
CA GLU A 34 -10.72 5.55 3.47
C GLU A 34 -9.81 5.87 2.28
N VAL A 35 -9.98 7.06 1.71
CA VAL A 35 -9.16 7.56 0.62
C VAL A 35 -8.44 8.83 1.04
N ILE A 36 -7.17 8.95 0.68
CA ILE A 36 -6.40 10.16 0.88
C ILE A 36 -5.88 10.70 -0.45
N HIS A 37 -5.86 12.01 -0.59
CA HIS A 37 -5.27 12.69 -1.74
C HIS A 37 -3.90 13.28 -1.40
N PHE A 38 -3.10 13.60 -2.40
CA PHE A 38 -1.72 14.05 -2.24
C PHE A 38 -1.55 15.34 -1.40
N LYS A 39 -2.61 16.09 -1.11
CA LYS A 39 -2.60 17.26 -0.21
C LYS A 39 -3.01 16.90 1.22
N HIS A 40 -3.43 15.65 1.47
CA HIS A 40 -3.84 15.23 2.81
C HIS A 40 -2.65 15.24 3.77
N PRO A 41 -2.81 15.69 5.04
CA PRO A 41 -1.70 15.77 6.01
C PRO A 41 -0.98 14.46 6.26
N LEU A 42 -1.70 13.33 6.19
CA LEU A 42 -1.16 11.98 6.41
C LEU A 42 -0.69 11.29 5.10
N TYR A 43 -0.73 11.99 3.96
CA TYR A 43 -0.19 11.44 2.72
C TYR A 43 1.32 11.18 2.86
N PRO A 44 1.83 10.00 2.40
CA PRO A 44 3.24 9.65 2.57
C PRO A 44 4.16 10.68 1.92
N LYS A 45 4.89 11.44 2.73
CA LYS A 45 5.73 12.57 2.26
C LYS A 45 6.77 12.16 1.22
N LYS A 46 7.29 10.92 1.29
CA LYS A 46 8.23 10.40 0.30
C LYS A 46 7.63 10.30 -1.10
N LEU A 47 6.33 10.02 -1.23
CA LEU A 47 5.66 9.97 -2.52
C LEU A 47 5.53 11.37 -3.15
N LEU A 48 5.50 12.44 -2.37
CA LEU A 48 5.48 13.80 -2.90
C LEU A 48 6.73 14.13 -3.71
N SER A 49 7.87 13.51 -3.41
CA SER A 49 9.13 13.70 -4.14
C SER A 49 9.09 13.13 -5.57
N MET A 50 8.16 12.24 -5.87
CA MET A 50 7.98 11.64 -7.21
C MET A 50 7.44 12.62 -8.25
N LYS A 51 7.18 13.87 -7.87
CA LYS A 51 6.72 14.96 -8.75
C LYS A 51 5.49 14.54 -9.59
N LYS A 52 5.67 14.45 -10.92
CA LYS A 52 4.58 14.09 -11.86
C LYS A 52 4.11 12.63 -11.72
N ASN A 53 4.94 11.75 -11.18
CA ASN A 53 4.61 10.32 -11.04
C ASN A 53 4.02 9.96 -9.67
N LYS A 54 3.77 10.96 -8.80
CA LYS A 54 3.16 10.67 -7.52
C LYS A 54 1.69 10.25 -7.70
N PRO A 55 1.21 9.25 -6.96
CA PRO A 55 -0.21 8.94 -6.89
C PRO A 55 -1.03 10.15 -6.46
N LEU A 56 -2.13 10.46 -7.15
CA LEU A 56 -3.00 11.56 -6.77
C LEU A 56 -3.95 11.17 -5.63
N LEU A 57 -4.40 9.92 -5.65
CA LEU A 57 -5.27 9.30 -4.68
C LEU A 57 -4.68 7.98 -4.22
N LEU A 58 -4.87 7.66 -2.95
CA LEU A 58 -4.52 6.38 -2.36
C LEU A 58 -5.72 5.89 -1.54
N TRP A 59 -6.15 4.67 -1.82
CA TRP A 59 -7.15 3.95 -1.02
C TRP A 59 -6.44 3.15 0.07
N TYR A 60 -6.99 3.10 1.27
CA TYR A 60 -6.35 2.43 2.38
C TYR A 60 -7.34 1.83 3.38
N VAL A 61 -6.88 0.83 4.11
CA VAL A 61 -7.51 0.26 5.30
C VAL A 61 -6.44 0.11 6.38
N GLY A 62 -6.74 0.54 7.60
CA GLY A 62 -5.84 0.44 8.74
C GLY A 62 -5.24 1.78 9.15
N ASN A 63 -4.07 1.76 9.73
CA ASN A 63 -3.47 2.90 10.40
C ASN A 63 -2.44 3.63 9.53
N LEU A 64 -2.74 4.87 9.14
CA LEU A 64 -1.81 5.72 8.36
C LEU A 64 -0.58 6.19 9.16
N ASN A 65 -0.63 6.15 10.49
CA ASN A 65 0.51 6.55 11.31
C ASN A 65 1.52 5.40 11.47
N ILE A 66 2.33 5.20 10.43
CA ILE A 66 3.26 4.08 10.32
C ILE A 66 4.65 4.40 10.92
N GLY A 67 4.99 5.67 11.08
CA GLY A 67 6.31 6.08 11.57
C GLY A 67 7.42 5.92 10.53
N LYS A 68 8.64 5.61 10.98
CA LYS A 68 9.78 5.31 10.10
C LYS A 68 9.56 3.95 9.45
N SER A 69 9.86 3.83 8.17
CA SER A 69 9.63 2.60 7.44
C SER A 69 10.78 2.24 6.51
N ILE A 70 10.94 0.94 6.28
CA ILE A 70 11.90 0.37 5.35
C ILE A 70 11.19 -0.63 4.43
N ALA A 71 11.53 -0.62 3.14
CA ALA A 71 10.97 -1.57 2.18
C ALA A 71 11.77 -2.86 2.17
N VAL A 72 11.07 -3.99 2.19
CA VAL A 72 11.64 -5.34 2.03
C VAL A 72 10.88 -6.00 0.88
N VAL A 73 11.57 -6.23 -0.22
CA VAL A 73 11.00 -6.81 -1.44
C VAL A 73 11.95 -7.84 -2.02
N GLY A 74 11.41 -8.81 -2.75
CA GLY A 74 12.26 -9.80 -3.37
C GLY A 74 11.54 -10.86 -4.19
N SER A 75 12.19 -11.99 -4.40
CA SER A 75 11.71 -13.08 -5.23
C SER A 75 10.41 -13.70 -4.71
N ARG A 76 9.48 -13.99 -5.63
CA ARG A 76 8.29 -14.78 -5.34
C ARG A 76 8.60 -16.27 -5.08
N LYS A 77 9.77 -16.74 -5.55
CA LYS A 77 10.32 -18.06 -5.25
C LYS A 77 11.46 -17.90 -4.27
N MET A 78 11.16 -18.15 -3.01
CA MET A 78 12.11 -18.00 -1.90
C MET A 78 12.70 -19.36 -1.55
N ILE A 79 14.01 -19.40 -1.30
CA ILE A 79 14.70 -20.56 -0.75
C ILE A 79 14.81 -20.41 0.79
N PRO A 80 14.97 -21.51 1.54
CA PRO A 80 15.01 -21.47 3.01
C PRO A 80 16.03 -20.47 3.58
N GLU A 81 17.21 -20.41 3.02
CA GLU A 81 18.28 -19.50 3.46
C GLU A 81 17.88 -18.04 3.32
N THR A 82 17.12 -17.70 2.27
CA THR A 82 16.58 -16.35 2.09
C THR A 82 15.53 -16.03 3.16
N ALA A 83 14.72 -17.01 3.57
CA ALA A 83 13.74 -16.81 4.62
C ALA A 83 14.40 -16.44 5.95
N GLU A 84 15.48 -17.14 6.33
CA GLU A 84 16.25 -16.85 7.54
C GLU A 84 16.87 -15.45 7.51
N VAL A 85 17.37 -15.02 6.35
CA VAL A 85 17.94 -13.67 6.18
C VAL A 85 16.87 -12.61 6.35
N VAL A 86 15.67 -12.82 5.75
CA VAL A 86 14.54 -11.90 5.91
C VAL A 86 14.12 -11.81 7.39
N ASP A 87 14.01 -12.94 8.09
CA ASP A 87 13.63 -12.95 9.50
C ASP A 87 14.60 -12.15 10.34
N LYS A 88 15.90 -12.44 10.25
CA LYS A 88 16.92 -11.72 11.01
C LYS A 88 16.95 -10.23 10.69
N PHE A 89 16.80 -9.86 9.41
CA PHE A 89 16.77 -8.47 9.01
C PHE A 89 15.55 -7.75 9.61
N VAL A 90 14.35 -8.35 9.46
CA VAL A 90 13.11 -7.75 9.96
C VAL A 90 13.13 -7.65 11.49
N GLU A 91 13.62 -8.66 12.21
CA GLU A 91 13.81 -8.63 13.67
C GLU A 91 14.67 -7.41 14.09
N VAL A 92 15.83 -7.22 13.46
CA VAL A 92 16.73 -6.12 13.78
C VAL A 92 16.07 -4.76 13.51
N VAL A 93 15.47 -4.56 12.34
CA VAL A 93 14.87 -3.25 12.00
C VAL A 93 13.61 -2.97 12.80
N SER A 94 12.86 -3.99 13.19
CA SER A 94 11.70 -3.88 14.08
C SER A 94 12.11 -3.44 15.48
N SER A 95 13.21 -3.98 16.02
CA SER A 95 13.77 -3.56 17.32
C SER A 95 14.22 -2.09 17.32
N LEU A 96 14.49 -1.52 16.16
CA LEU A 96 14.81 -0.10 15.95
C LEU A 96 13.56 0.76 15.68
N ASN A 97 12.35 0.23 15.90
CA ASN A 97 11.07 0.87 15.67
C ASN A 97 10.82 1.28 14.19
N PHE A 98 11.30 0.49 13.25
CA PHE A 98 10.92 0.64 11.85
C PHE A 98 9.72 -0.25 11.52
N SER A 99 8.79 0.30 10.76
CA SER A 99 7.74 -0.47 10.11
C SER A 99 8.25 -1.08 8.81
N ILE A 100 7.73 -2.24 8.44
CA ILE A 100 8.08 -2.90 7.18
C ILE A 100 7.09 -2.50 6.09
N VAL A 101 7.58 -2.20 4.90
CA VAL A 101 6.75 -1.94 3.71
C VAL A 101 7.05 -3.02 2.67
N SER A 102 6.02 -3.69 2.16
CA SER A 102 6.17 -4.71 1.12
C SER A 102 4.93 -4.79 0.23
N GLY A 103 4.97 -5.65 -0.80
CA GLY A 103 3.92 -5.73 -1.83
C GLY A 103 2.90 -6.86 -1.64
N LEU A 104 2.94 -7.59 -0.52
CA LEU A 104 2.07 -8.74 -0.22
C LEU A 104 2.21 -9.91 -1.23
N ALA A 105 3.19 -9.92 -2.12
CA ALA A 105 3.42 -11.02 -3.04
C ALA A 105 3.89 -12.28 -2.28
N ASN A 106 3.70 -13.46 -2.88
CA ASN A 106 4.28 -14.68 -2.32
C ASN A 106 5.81 -14.56 -2.20
N GLY A 107 6.42 -15.32 -1.29
CA GLY A 107 7.87 -15.36 -1.10
C GLY A 107 8.40 -14.27 -0.16
N VAL A 108 9.36 -13.48 -0.58
CA VAL A 108 10.05 -12.51 0.29
C VAL A 108 9.11 -11.48 0.89
N ASP A 109 8.15 -10.98 0.12
CA ASP A 109 7.18 -9.97 0.59
C ASP A 109 6.29 -10.54 1.70
N GLU A 110 5.71 -11.71 1.46
CA GLU A 110 4.90 -12.45 2.43
C GLU A 110 5.68 -12.72 3.72
N LYS A 111 6.90 -13.24 3.58
CA LYS A 111 7.77 -13.54 4.71
C LYS A 111 8.12 -12.28 5.52
N ALA A 112 8.36 -11.16 4.84
CA ALA A 112 8.64 -9.89 5.51
C ALA A 112 7.46 -9.39 6.34
N HIS A 113 6.22 -9.55 5.83
CA HIS A 113 5.02 -9.21 6.59
C HIS A 113 4.83 -10.12 7.80
N ILE A 114 4.95 -11.44 7.62
CA ILE A 114 4.83 -12.41 8.70
C ILE A 114 5.87 -12.11 9.80
N SER A 115 7.12 -11.96 9.43
CA SER A 115 8.19 -11.66 10.39
C SER A 115 7.96 -10.32 11.11
N ALA A 116 7.40 -9.31 10.44
CA ALA A 116 7.05 -8.05 11.10
C ALA A 116 5.96 -8.25 12.17
N LEU A 117 4.91 -9.00 11.86
CA LEU A 117 3.82 -9.31 12.79
C LEU A 117 4.33 -10.12 13.99
N GLU A 118 5.17 -11.15 13.76
CA GLU A 118 5.80 -11.96 14.80
C GLU A 118 6.67 -11.12 15.75
N ASN A 119 7.27 -10.03 15.25
CA ASN A 119 8.05 -9.08 16.04
C ASN A 119 7.24 -7.89 16.57
N ASN A 120 5.90 -7.94 16.52
CA ASN A 120 5.00 -6.85 16.94
C ASN A 120 5.30 -5.51 16.25
N ALA A 121 5.87 -5.53 15.07
CA ALA A 121 6.15 -4.35 14.26
C ALA A 121 4.99 -4.05 13.32
N LYS A 122 4.71 -2.77 13.09
CA LYS A 122 3.75 -2.37 12.07
C LYS A 122 4.25 -2.74 10.69
N THR A 123 3.34 -3.18 9.84
CA THR A 123 3.68 -3.45 8.45
C THR A 123 2.66 -2.85 7.48
N VAL A 124 3.13 -2.48 6.30
CA VAL A 124 2.35 -1.82 5.24
C VAL A 124 2.40 -2.68 3.99
N ALA A 125 1.25 -3.14 3.55
CA ALA A 125 1.13 -3.80 2.26
C ALA A 125 0.70 -2.81 1.18
N VAL A 126 1.56 -2.58 0.19
CA VAL A 126 1.26 -1.78 -1.01
C VAL A 126 0.77 -2.73 -2.09
N LEU A 127 -0.52 -2.67 -2.39
CA LEU A 127 -1.18 -3.67 -3.20
C LEU A 127 -1.18 -3.30 -4.70
N PRO A 128 -0.99 -4.30 -5.59
CA PRO A 128 -1.13 -4.13 -7.03
C PRO A 128 -2.59 -4.28 -7.50
N SER A 129 -3.53 -4.30 -6.58
CA SER A 129 -4.96 -4.50 -6.81
C SER A 129 -5.78 -3.60 -5.89
N SER A 130 -7.07 -3.47 -6.15
CA SER A 130 -7.99 -2.78 -5.24
C SER A 130 -8.18 -3.56 -3.92
N LEU A 131 -8.60 -2.87 -2.87
CA LEU A 131 -8.79 -3.43 -1.53
C LEU A 131 -9.90 -4.48 -1.46
N ASP A 132 -10.91 -4.37 -2.31
CA ASP A 132 -11.98 -5.36 -2.46
C ASP A 132 -11.55 -6.63 -3.22
N ASN A 133 -10.34 -6.60 -3.82
CA ASN A 133 -9.81 -7.71 -4.61
C ASN A 133 -8.31 -7.96 -4.33
N ILE A 134 -7.99 -8.31 -3.08
CA ILE A 134 -6.62 -8.54 -2.63
C ILE A 134 -5.95 -9.69 -3.41
N LEU A 135 -4.75 -9.43 -3.91
CA LEU A 135 -3.91 -10.36 -4.62
C LEU A 135 -2.51 -10.46 -3.97
N PRO A 136 -1.93 -11.68 -3.92
CA PRO A 136 -2.52 -12.95 -4.30
C PRO A 136 -3.62 -13.39 -3.32
N VAL A 137 -4.58 -14.19 -3.78
CA VAL A 137 -5.70 -14.66 -2.94
C VAL A 137 -5.20 -15.47 -1.74
N SER A 138 -4.08 -16.19 -1.88
CA SER A 138 -3.43 -16.94 -0.79
C SER A 138 -3.12 -16.06 0.42
N ASN A 139 -2.78 -14.79 0.20
CA ASN A 139 -2.33 -13.87 1.25
C ASN A 139 -3.44 -12.93 1.78
N LYS A 140 -4.71 -13.24 1.42
CA LYS A 140 -5.86 -12.48 1.95
C LYS A 140 -5.97 -12.56 3.48
N GLY A 141 -5.68 -13.73 4.07
CA GLY A 141 -5.62 -13.91 5.52
C GLY A 141 -4.55 -13.01 6.15
N LEU A 142 -3.36 -13.00 5.58
CA LEU A 142 -2.25 -12.15 6.02
C LEU A 142 -2.59 -10.65 5.90
N ALA A 143 -3.30 -10.24 4.85
CA ALA A 143 -3.76 -8.86 4.72
C ALA A 143 -4.70 -8.44 5.86
N ASN A 144 -5.64 -9.31 6.25
CA ASN A 144 -6.52 -9.05 7.38
C ASN A 144 -5.73 -8.94 8.69
N GLU A 145 -4.79 -9.86 8.93
CA GLU A 145 -3.94 -9.85 10.12
C GLU A 145 -3.08 -8.58 10.22
N ILE A 146 -2.56 -8.09 9.09
CA ILE A 146 -1.85 -6.81 9.03
C ILE A 146 -2.72 -5.68 9.59
N VAL A 147 -3.98 -5.59 9.16
CA VAL A 147 -4.90 -4.54 9.60
C VAL A 147 -5.25 -4.71 11.09
N GLU A 148 -5.57 -5.93 11.51
CA GLU A 148 -5.94 -6.26 12.89
C GLU A 148 -4.83 -5.92 13.90
N GLN A 149 -3.57 -6.07 13.49
CA GLN A 149 -2.40 -5.72 14.31
C GLN A 149 -1.94 -4.26 14.14
N GLY A 150 -2.81 -3.39 13.56
CA GLY A 150 -2.58 -1.94 13.47
C GLY A 150 -1.62 -1.53 12.36
N GLY A 151 -1.43 -2.39 11.36
CA GLY A 151 -0.74 -2.09 10.11
C GLY A 151 -1.64 -1.39 9.09
N LEU A 152 -1.24 -1.40 7.83
CA LEU A 152 -1.87 -0.66 6.75
C LEU A 152 -1.88 -1.45 5.44
N LEU A 153 -3.02 -1.47 4.76
CA LEU A 153 -3.11 -1.80 3.34
C LEU A 153 -3.27 -0.51 2.54
N LEU A 154 -2.53 -0.38 1.45
CA LEU A 154 -2.48 0.83 0.63
C LEU A 154 -2.48 0.47 -0.85
N THR A 155 -3.25 1.20 -1.67
CA THR A 155 -3.27 0.98 -3.12
C THR A 155 -3.61 2.25 -3.90
N GLU A 156 -3.20 2.29 -5.17
CA GLU A 156 -3.61 3.30 -6.15
C GLU A 156 -4.89 2.90 -6.92
N TYR A 157 -5.38 1.67 -6.72
CA TYR A 157 -6.50 1.12 -7.47
C TYR A 157 -7.82 1.37 -6.73
N PRO A 158 -8.78 2.10 -7.36
CA PRO A 158 -10.10 2.31 -6.77
C PRO A 158 -10.86 0.98 -6.62
N PRO A 159 -11.85 0.92 -5.70
CA PRO A 159 -12.76 -0.22 -5.58
C PRO A 159 -13.38 -0.59 -6.92
N GLY A 160 -13.58 -1.88 -7.17
CA GLY A 160 -14.12 -2.38 -8.43
C GLY A 160 -13.14 -2.37 -9.61
N SER A 161 -11.88 -2.04 -9.39
CA SER A 161 -10.86 -2.09 -10.45
C SER A 161 -10.73 -3.49 -11.02
N PRO A 162 -10.63 -3.64 -12.38
CA PRO A 162 -10.48 -4.94 -13.00
C PRO A 162 -9.18 -5.61 -12.57
N LYS A 163 -9.19 -6.94 -12.51
CA LYS A 163 -8.01 -7.77 -12.22
C LYS A 163 -6.98 -7.65 -13.34
N ASN A 164 -6.14 -6.63 -13.33
CA ASN A 164 -5.10 -6.44 -14.32
C ASN A 164 -3.74 -6.92 -13.78
N LEU A 165 -3.46 -8.21 -13.95
CA LEU A 165 -2.16 -8.82 -13.63
C LEU A 165 -0.99 -8.26 -14.47
N LYS A 166 -1.26 -7.43 -15.48
CA LYS A 166 -0.22 -6.88 -16.37
C LYS A 166 0.54 -5.68 -15.78
N THR A 167 0.06 -5.10 -14.70
CA THR A 167 0.68 -3.89 -14.09
C THR A 167 1.59 -4.21 -12.91
N VAL A 168 1.74 -5.49 -12.55
CA VAL A 168 2.67 -5.91 -11.49
C VAL A 168 4.06 -6.07 -12.09
N ILE A 169 4.68 -4.95 -12.42
CA ILE A 169 6.13 -4.85 -12.62
C ILE A 169 6.62 -3.92 -11.51
N ILE A 170 7.11 -4.53 -10.46
CA ILE A 170 8.07 -3.92 -9.53
C ILE A 170 9.44 -4.42 -9.95
#